data_4c319a69f58e971007574c168108990c
#
_entry.id   4c319a69f58e971007574c168108990c
#
_cell.length_a   1.000
_cell.length_b   1.000
_cell.length_c   1.000
_cell.angle_alpha   90.00
_cell.angle_beta   90.00
_cell.angle_gamma   90.00
#
_symmetry.space_group_name_H-M   'P 1'
#
loop_
_entity.id
_entity.type
_entity.pdbx_description
1 polymer ?
#
loop_
_entity_poly.entity_id
_entity_poly.type
_entity_poly.pdbx_seq_one_letter_code
_entity_poly.pdbx_strand_id
1 'polypeptide(L)'
;TPIFNKMIENAKKYPIFLFPIPRSQGFEFIMLQFAVNSVHFTPLLCYQVHKENAPECLNTVHYTEFKDQGVVLMRGEYDTKVLTAQEARCLANQLQLYYTMNEPNKIKLLESFTKTPENFKHMDVIKELENIQLV
;
A
#
# COMPACT_ATOMS: atom_id res chain seq x y z
N THR A 1 -0.67 2.54 19.40
CA THR A 1 0.40 3.53 19.15
C THR A 1 -0.10 4.64 18.23
N PRO A 2 0.46 5.85 18.32
CA PRO A 2 0.03 6.95 17.43
C PRO A 2 0.19 6.63 15.95
N ILE A 3 1.25 5.95 15.57
CA ILE A 3 1.51 5.58 14.16
C ILE A 3 0.44 4.61 13.66
N PHE A 4 0.14 3.59 14.45
CA PHE A 4 -0.89 2.62 14.08
C PHE A 4 -2.27 3.28 13.99
N ASN A 5 -2.58 4.16 14.93
CA ASN A 5 -3.86 4.87 14.92
C ASN A 5 -4.03 5.75 13.68
N LYS A 6 -2.95 6.43 13.24
CA LYS A 6 -2.97 7.21 12.00
C LYS A 6 -3.24 6.32 10.79
N MET A 7 -2.61 5.16 10.75
CA MET A 7 -2.84 4.20 9.66
C MET A 7 -4.30 3.79 9.60
N ILE A 8 -4.91 3.47 10.74
CA ILE A 8 -6.32 3.05 10.80
C ILE A 8 -7.25 4.19 10.37
N GLU A 9 -6.98 5.43 10.82
CA GLU A 9 -7.78 6.58 10.41
C GLU A 9 -7.73 6.78 8.90
N ASN A 10 -6.54 6.74 8.31
CA ASN A 10 -6.39 6.92 6.88
C ASN A 10 -6.97 5.75 6.10
N ALA A 11 -6.89 4.53 6.65
CA ALA A 11 -7.48 3.36 6.02
C ALA A 11 -9.01 3.47 5.93
N LYS A 12 -9.66 4.07 6.92
CA LYS A 12 -11.11 4.31 6.88
C LYS A 12 -11.49 5.31 5.80
N LYS A 13 -10.66 6.31 5.57
CA LYS A 13 -10.89 7.33 4.55
C LYS A 13 -10.51 6.84 3.15
N TYR A 14 -9.44 6.06 3.06
CA TYR A 14 -8.85 5.62 1.79
C TYR A 14 -8.58 4.12 1.83
N PRO A 15 -9.64 3.28 1.77
CA PRO A 15 -9.50 1.84 1.98
C PRO A 15 -8.81 1.09 0.83
N ILE A 16 -8.73 1.70 -0.34
CA ILE A 16 -8.13 1.10 -1.54
C ILE A 16 -7.20 2.12 -2.18
N PHE A 17 -6.02 1.68 -2.62
CA PHE A 17 -5.08 2.51 -3.34
C PHE A 17 -4.18 1.66 -4.22
N LEU A 18 -3.28 2.30 -4.97
CA LEU A 18 -2.31 1.65 -5.86
C LEU A 18 -0.91 2.11 -5.50
N PHE A 19 0.04 1.16 -5.49
CA PHE A 19 1.46 1.48 -5.39
C PHE A 19 2.20 0.94 -6.60
N PRO A 20 3.16 1.70 -7.18
CA PRO A 20 4.00 1.20 -8.24
C PRO A 20 5.18 0.43 -7.68
N ILE A 21 5.63 -0.58 -8.42
CA ILE A 21 6.93 -1.22 -8.15
C ILE A 21 7.73 -1.21 -9.45
N PRO A 22 9.05 -0.97 -9.38
CA PRO A 22 9.88 -0.98 -10.58
C PRO A 22 10.04 -2.40 -11.13
N ARG A 23 9.95 -2.52 -12.45
CA ARG A 23 10.24 -3.76 -13.18
C ARG A 23 11.29 -3.45 -14.24
N SER A 24 11.80 -4.50 -14.90
CA SER A 24 12.85 -4.34 -15.90
C SER A 24 12.42 -3.48 -17.10
N GLN A 25 11.14 -3.42 -17.41
CA GLN A 25 10.62 -2.68 -18.55
C GLN A 25 9.60 -1.61 -18.15
N GLY A 26 9.74 -1.03 -16.96
CA GLY A 26 8.85 0.01 -16.49
C GLY A 26 8.35 -0.24 -15.08
N PHE A 27 7.05 -0.05 -14.87
CA PHE A 27 6.45 -0.18 -13.55
C PHE A 27 5.23 -1.09 -13.60
N GLU A 28 5.03 -1.84 -12.53
CA GLU A 28 3.80 -2.59 -12.33
C GLU A 28 3.05 -1.98 -11.16
N PHE A 29 1.72 -1.88 -11.27
CA PHE A 29 0.88 -1.32 -10.21
C PHE A 29 0.29 -2.45 -9.38
N ILE A 30 0.38 -2.29 -8.07
CA ILE A 30 -0.13 -3.26 -7.11
C ILE A 30 -1.25 -2.56 -6.32
N MET A 31 -2.45 -3.15 -6.37
CA MET A 31 -3.60 -2.61 -5.63
C MET A 31 -3.55 -3.10 -4.19
N LEU A 32 -3.79 -2.18 -3.26
CA LEU A 32 -3.90 -2.53 -1.85
C LEU A 32 -5.33 -2.33 -1.36
N GLN A 33 -5.77 -3.20 -0.46
CA GLN A 33 -7.08 -3.12 0.17
C GLN A 33 -6.92 -3.39 1.66
N PHE A 34 -7.50 -2.51 2.48
CA PHE A 34 -7.47 -2.69 3.93
C PHE A 34 -8.59 -3.61 4.39
N ALA A 35 -8.23 -4.51 5.30
CA ALA A 35 -9.17 -5.34 6.04
C ALA A 35 -8.91 -5.13 7.54
N VAL A 36 -9.65 -5.81 8.40
CA VAL A 36 -9.42 -5.71 9.84
C VAL A 36 -8.04 -6.28 10.16
N ASN A 37 -7.14 -5.46 10.69
CA ASN A 37 -5.78 -5.82 11.10
C ASN A 37 -4.87 -6.33 9.98
N SER A 38 -5.28 -6.20 8.71
CA SER A 38 -4.44 -6.65 7.60
C SER A 38 -4.60 -5.76 6.38
N VAL A 39 -3.61 -5.84 5.49
CA VAL A 39 -3.63 -5.16 4.20
C VAL A 39 -3.30 -6.19 3.13
N HIS A 40 -4.15 -6.29 2.12
CA HIS A 40 -4.03 -7.26 1.03
C HIS A 40 -3.54 -6.54 -0.22
N PHE A 41 -2.47 -7.06 -0.83
CA PHE A 41 -1.88 -6.49 -2.03
C PHE A 41 -2.08 -7.46 -3.20
N THR A 42 -2.61 -6.95 -4.32
CA THR A 42 -2.93 -7.75 -5.50
C THR A 42 -2.43 -7.02 -6.74
N PRO A 43 -1.73 -7.70 -7.68
CA PRO A 43 -1.37 -7.04 -8.93
C PRO A 43 -2.61 -6.50 -9.62
N LEU A 44 -2.55 -5.24 -10.07
CA LEU A 44 -3.72 -4.56 -10.63
C LEU A 44 -4.25 -5.31 -11.86
N LEU A 45 -3.37 -5.79 -12.73
CA LEU A 45 -3.79 -6.52 -13.92
C LEU A 45 -4.53 -7.81 -13.57
N CYS A 46 -4.08 -8.52 -12.54
CA CYS A 46 -4.79 -9.72 -12.07
C CYS A 46 -6.16 -9.37 -11.52
N TYR A 47 -6.26 -8.27 -10.78
CA TYR A 47 -7.54 -7.82 -10.24
C TYR A 47 -8.50 -7.41 -11.36
N GLN A 48 -8.01 -6.77 -12.40
CA GLN A 48 -8.85 -6.36 -13.54
C GLN A 48 -9.47 -7.56 -14.25
N VAL A 49 -8.77 -8.70 -14.26
CA VAL A 49 -9.25 -9.93 -14.92
C VAL A 49 -10.11 -10.78 -14.00
N HIS A 50 -9.66 -10.99 -12.75
CA HIS A 50 -10.26 -11.97 -11.83
C HIS A 50 -11.08 -11.36 -10.71
N LYS A 51 -11.05 -10.03 -10.54
CA LYS A 51 -11.77 -9.30 -9.49
C LYS A 51 -11.44 -9.86 -8.10
N GLU A 52 -12.46 -10.19 -7.32
CA GLU A 52 -12.27 -10.68 -5.95
C GLU A 52 -11.53 -12.02 -5.87
N ASN A 53 -11.49 -12.76 -6.97
CA ASN A 53 -10.79 -14.05 -7.04
C ASN A 53 -9.32 -13.91 -7.43
N ALA A 54 -8.82 -12.70 -7.65
CA ALA A 54 -7.42 -12.49 -7.98
C ALA A 54 -6.51 -12.90 -6.82
N PRO A 55 -5.43 -13.66 -7.08
CA PRO A 55 -4.52 -14.06 -6.01
C PRO A 55 -3.72 -12.88 -5.48
N GLU A 56 -3.59 -12.82 -4.16
CA GLU A 56 -2.78 -11.78 -3.50
C GLU A 56 -1.30 -12.08 -3.68
N CYS A 57 -0.50 -11.04 -3.88
CA CYS A 57 0.95 -11.19 -3.94
C CYS A 57 1.64 -10.84 -2.63
N LEU A 58 0.96 -10.11 -1.75
CA LEU A 58 1.49 -9.73 -0.43
C LEU A 58 0.31 -9.55 0.52
N ASN A 59 0.48 -10.02 1.74
CA ASN A 59 -0.47 -9.80 2.82
C ASN A 59 0.31 -9.35 4.05
N THR A 60 0.00 -8.18 4.57
CA THR A 60 0.60 -7.69 5.82
C THR A 60 -0.43 -7.76 6.93
N VAL A 61 -0.03 -8.34 8.06
CA VAL A 61 -0.91 -8.50 9.23
C VAL A 61 -0.35 -7.69 10.38
N HIS A 62 -1.21 -6.95 11.06
CA HIS A 62 -0.84 -6.15 12.22
C HIS A 62 -1.37 -6.85 13.48
N TYR A 63 -0.45 -7.20 14.38
CA TYR A 63 -0.79 -7.86 15.65
C TYR A 63 -0.95 -6.80 16.73
N THR A 64 -2.13 -6.74 17.33
CA THR A 64 -2.48 -5.70 18.29
C THR A 64 -2.48 -6.18 19.74
N GLU A 65 -2.05 -7.42 20.01
CA GLU A 65 -2.02 -8.00 21.34
C GLU A 65 -1.22 -7.15 22.33
N PHE A 66 -0.21 -6.45 21.85
CA PHE A 66 0.67 -5.63 22.69
C PHE A 66 0.37 -4.13 22.56
N LYS A 67 -0.79 -3.78 22.05
CA LYS A 67 -1.16 -2.37 21.81
C LYS A 67 -1.14 -1.56 23.11
N ASP A 68 -1.61 -2.16 24.20
CA ASP A 68 -1.63 -1.51 25.53
C ASP A 68 -0.23 -1.20 26.04
N GLN A 69 0.78 -1.88 25.53
CA GLN A 69 2.18 -1.65 25.86
C GLN A 69 2.87 -0.72 24.86
N GLY A 70 2.09 -0.10 23.95
CA GLY A 70 2.62 0.81 22.95
C GLY A 70 3.27 0.12 21.77
N VAL A 71 3.02 -1.18 21.57
CA VAL A 71 3.64 -1.97 20.49
C VAL A 71 2.59 -2.58 19.59
N VAL A 72 2.75 -2.38 18.28
CA VAL A 72 1.97 -3.10 17.26
C VAL A 72 2.96 -3.77 16.32
N LEU A 73 2.88 -5.09 16.24
CA LEU A 73 3.76 -5.88 15.38
C LEU A 73 3.14 -6.04 14.00
N MET A 74 3.97 -6.05 12.97
CA MET A 74 3.55 -6.26 11.59
C MET A 74 4.29 -7.45 11.01
N ARG A 75 3.57 -8.34 10.34
CA ARG A 75 4.14 -9.46 9.62
C ARG A 75 3.68 -9.43 8.18
N GLY A 76 4.61 -9.63 7.23
CA GLY A 76 4.29 -9.72 5.82
C GLY A 76 4.54 -11.11 5.28
N GLU A 77 3.60 -11.61 4.49
CA GLU A 77 3.74 -12.84 3.73
C GLU A 77 3.55 -12.52 2.24
N TYR A 78 4.44 -13.00 1.39
CA TYR A 78 4.39 -12.66 -0.03
C TYR A 78 4.69 -13.87 -0.90
N ASP A 79 4.16 -13.81 -2.13
CA ASP A 79 4.37 -14.86 -3.14
C ASP A 79 5.71 -14.64 -3.82
N THR A 80 6.66 -15.53 -3.58
CA THR A 80 8.01 -15.43 -4.13
C THR A 80 8.06 -15.56 -5.66
N LYS A 81 6.99 -16.07 -6.27
CA LYS A 81 6.89 -16.15 -7.73
C LYS A 81 6.51 -14.82 -8.36
N VAL A 82 5.92 -13.91 -7.58
CA VAL A 82 5.42 -12.63 -8.06
C VAL A 82 6.31 -11.48 -7.59
N LEU A 83 6.80 -11.55 -6.34
CA LEU A 83 7.58 -10.47 -5.71
C LEU A 83 8.90 -11.00 -5.20
N THR A 84 9.94 -10.15 -5.30
CA THR A 84 11.17 -10.36 -4.54
C THR A 84 10.98 -9.80 -3.12
N ALA A 85 11.89 -10.15 -2.21
CA ALA A 85 11.87 -9.59 -0.85
C ALA A 85 12.01 -8.06 -0.87
N GLN A 86 12.82 -7.54 -1.79
CA GLN A 86 13.01 -6.11 -1.95
C GLN A 86 11.74 -5.42 -2.43
N GLU A 87 11.01 -6.04 -3.36
CA GLU A 87 9.75 -5.50 -3.86
C GLU A 87 8.67 -5.51 -2.77
N ALA A 88 8.60 -6.58 -1.98
CA ALA A 88 7.67 -6.64 -0.86
C ALA A 88 7.97 -5.55 0.17
N ARG A 89 9.25 -5.31 0.47
CA ARG A 89 9.65 -4.22 1.38
C ARG A 89 9.32 -2.86 0.80
N CYS A 90 9.46 -2.69 -0.52
CA CYS A 90 9.08 -1.44 -1.19
C CYS A 90 7.60 -1.14 -1.01
N LEU A 91 6.74 -2.14 -1.16
CA LEU A 91 5.30 -1.97 -0.94
C LEU A 91 4.98 -1.64 0.51
N ALA A 92 5.58 -2.35 1.46
CA ALA A 92 5.37 -2.08 2.88
C ALA A 92 5.85 -0.67 3.27
N ASN A 93 6.96 -0.23 2.69
CA ASN A 93 7.51 1.10 2.91
C ASN A 93 6.57 2.18 2.40
N GLN A 94 6.05 2.00 1.18
CA GLN A 94 5.07 2.94 0.62
C GLN A 94 3.81 2.99 1.47
N LEU A 95 3.35 1.84 1.97
CA LEU A 95 2.19 1.79 2.86
C LEU A 95 2.39 2.69 4.08
N GLN A 96 3.53 2.59 4.74
CA GLN A 96 3.82 3.42 5.90
C GLN A 96 3.91 4.89 5.54
N LEU A 97 4.60 5.23 4.45
CA LEU A 97 4.79 6.62 4.04
C LEU A 97 3.48 7.29 3.67
N TYR A 98 2.58 6.58 2.97
CA TYR A 98 1.30 7.15 2.56
C TYR A 98 0.29 7.23 3.71
N TYR A 99 0.27 6.24 4.60
CA TYR A 99 -0.82 6.07 5.56
C TYR A 99 -0.46 6.50 6.98
N THR A 100 0.82 6.74 7.29
CA THR A 100 1.22 7.09 8.65
C THR A 100 1.87 8.46 8.79
N MET A 101 2.41 9.01 7.70
CA MET A 101 3.22 10.23 7.76
C MET A 101 2.45 11.53 7.52
N ASN A 102 1.21 11.44 7.01
CA ASN A 102 0.37 12.60 6.68
C ASN A 102 1.08 13.64 5.81
N GLU A 103 1.95 13.18 4.91
CA GLU A 103 2.66 14.05 4.01
C GLU A 103 1.67 14.60 2.96
N PRO A 104 1.61 15.95 2.76
CA PRO A 104 0.53 16.55 1.96
C PRO A 104 0.41 16.04 0.52
N ASN A 105 1.52 15.83 -0.16
CA ASN A 105 1.48 15.33 -1.54
C ASN A 105 0.91 13.93 -1.64
N LYS A 106 1.25 13.07 -0.67
CA LYS A 106 0.75 11.69 -0.63
C LYS A 106 -0.72 11.63 -0.26
N ILE A 107 -1.13 12.43 0.72
CA ILE A 107 -2.56 12.53 1.11
C ILE A 107 -3.40 13.01 -0.08
N LYS A 108 -2.90 13.98 -0.84
CA LYS A 108 -3.57 14.47 -2.02
C LYS A 108 -3.80 13.36 -3.06
N LEU A 109 -2.82 12.48 -3.24
CA LEU A 109 -2.96 11.34 -4.15
C LEU A 109 -3.99 10.34 -3.64
N LEU A 110 -4.00 10.06 -2.33
CA LEU A 110 -5.02 9.19 -1.73
C LEU A 110 -6.42 9.74 -1.93
N GLU A 111 -6.61 11.05 -1.72
CA GLU A 111 -7.90 11.70 -1.92
C GLU A 111 -8.33 11.66 -3.37
N SER A 112 -7.42 11.93 -4.30
CA SER A 112 -7.71 11.93 -5.72
C SER A 112 -8.18 10.55 -6.18
N PHE A 113 -7.50 9.50 -5.74
CA PHE A 113 -7.88 8.14 -6.12
C PHE A 113 -9.25 7.76 -5.57
N THR A 114 -9.55 8.17 -4.34
CA THR A 114 -10.77 7.77 -3.64
C THR A 114 -11.98 8.61 -4.06
N LYS A 115 -11.81 9.93 -4.13
CA LYS A 115 -12.93 10.86 -4.34
C LYS A 115 -13.10 11.31 -5.78
N THR A 116 -12.02 11.44 -6.51
CA THR A 116 -12.04 11.90 -7.91
C THR A 116 -11.14 11.04 -8.77
N PRO A 117 -11.47 9.73 -8.92
CA PRO A 117 -10.60 8.80 -9.64
C PRO A 117 -10.36 9.19 -11.09
N GLU A 118 -11.26 9.92 -11.71
CA GLU A 118 -11.10 10.43 -13.07
C GLU A 118 -9.95 11.44 -13.18
N ASN A 119 -9.55 12.07 -12.08
CA ASN A 119 -8.43 13.01 -12.03
C ASN A 119 -7.13 12.36 -11.55
N PHE A 120 -7.18 11.10 -11.12
CA PHE A 120 -6.00 10.40 -10.62
C PHE A 120 -5.11 9.97 -11.78
N LYS A 121 -3.81 10.27 -11.67
CA LYS A 121 -2.82 9.92 -12.69
C LYS A 121 -1.81 8.93 -12.11
N HIS A 122 -1.65 7.80 -12.78
CA HIS A 122 -0.69 6.78 -12.35
C HIS A 122 0.74 7.30 -12.32
N MET A 123 1.07 8.24 -13.21
CA MET A 123 2.41 8.84 -13.24
C MET A 123 2.75 9.58 -11.96
N ASP A 124 1.76 10.10 -11.25
CA ASP A 124 1.99 10.85 -10.03
C ASP A 124 2.53 9.96 -8.91
N VAL A 125 2.02 8.71 -8.80
CA VAL A 125 2.54 7.78 -7.79
C VAL A 125 3.94 7.27 -8.17
N ILE A 126 4.25 7.18 -9.46
CA ILE A 126 5.61 6.85 -9.91
C ILE A 126 6.59 7.96 -9.52
N LYS A 127 6.20 9.22 -9.71
CA LYS A 127 7.03 10.35 -9.30
C LYS A 127 7.28 10.36 -7.80
N GLU A 128 6.27 10.04 -7.00
CA GLU A 128 6.45 9.95 -5.55
C GLU A 128 7.40 8.83 -5.17
N LEU A 129 7.34 7.69 -5.86
CA LEU A 129 8.29 6.59 -5.63
C LEU A 129 9.73 7.03 -5.93
N GLU A 130 9.94 7.75 -7.03
CA GLU A 130 11.26 8.27 -7.38
C GLU A 130 11.80 9.19 -6.29
N ASN A 131 10.95 10.04 -5.71
CA ASN A 131 11.32 10.91 -4.60
C ASN A 131 11.73 10.11 -3.36
N ILE A 132 11.04 9.01 -3.07
CA ILE A 132 11.37 8.13 -1.97
C ILE A 132 12.76 7.49 -2.16
N GLN A 133 13.05 7.06 -3.38
CA GLN A 133 14.33 6.40 -3.69
C GLN A 133 15.52 7.34 -3.61
N LEU A 134 15.31 8.64 -3.77
CA LEU A 134 16.36 9.64 -3.68
C LEU A 134 16.72 10.00 -2.23
N VAL A 135 15.93 9.57 -1.30
CA VAL A 135 16.15 9.77 0.13
C VAL A 135 16.74 8.49 0.73
#